data_88ffd5f84cc108bd3657657c3ffbe098
#
_entry.id   88ffd5f84cc108bd3657657c3ffbe098
#
_cell.length_a   1.000
_cell.length_b   1.000
_cell.length_c   1.000
_cell.angle_alpha   90.00
_cell.angle_beta   90.00
_cell.angle_gamma   90.00
#
_symmetry.space_group_name_H-M   'P 1'
#
loop_
_entity.id
_entity.type
_entity.pdbx_description
1 polymer ?
#
loop_
_entity_poly.entity_id
_entity_poly.type
_entity_poly.pdbx_seq_one_letter_code
_entity_poly.pdbx_strand_id
1 'polypeptide(L)'
;MANNSIRIRLKAFDHEIIDKSTRMIVETVLRTNAKIRGPIPLPTDKHRFTVIRGPHVDKDSREHFEMRIHKRLIDIVEPNNKTIDSLQRIELPAGVDIEIKIQG
;
A
#
# COMPACT_ATOMS: atom_id res chain seq x y z
N MET A 1 20.10 -19.10 13.30
CA MET A 1 19.09 -18.20 13.85
C MET A 1 18.17 -17.73 12.76
N ALA A 2 16.91 -17.95 12.91
CA ALA A 2 15.95 -17.49 11.95
C ALA A 2 15.87 -15.97 12.02
N ASN A 3 16.12 -15.31 10.90
CA ASN A 3 15.94 -13.86 10.79
C ASN A 3 14.49 -13.59 10.46
N ASN A 4 13.73 -13.25 11.47
CA ASN A 4 12.34 -12.88 11.27
C ASN A 4 12.29 -11.55 10.55
N SER A 5 11.41 -11.46 9.57
CA SER A 5 11.14 -10.23 8.89
C SER A 5 9.65 -10.09 8.65
N ILE A 6 9.21 -8.85 8.51
CA ILE A 6 7.82 -8.55 8.18
C ILE A 6 7.81 -7.80 6.87
N ARG A 7 7.06 -8.30 5.91
CA ARG A 7 6.87 -7.65 4.62
C ARG A 7 5.48 -7.07 4.55
N ILE A 8 5.41 -5.77 4.34
CA ILE A 8 4.14 -5.05 4.25
C ILE A 8 3.96 -4.54 2.83
N ARG A 9 2.84 -4.91 2.22
CA ARG A 9 2.42 -4.37 0.93
C ARG A 9 1.26 -3.44 1.12
N LEU A 10 1.37 -2.27 0.53
CA LEU A 10 0.31 -1.28 0.52
C LEU A 10 -0.17 -1.08 -0.91
N LYS A 11 -1.49 -0.99 -1.07
CA LYS A 11 -2.12 -0.71 -2.35
C LYS A 11 -3.15 0.38 -2.15
N ALA A 12 -3.17 1.34 -3.04
CA ALA A 12 -4.18 2.40 -3.03
C ALA A 12 -4.33 3.00 -4.43
N PHE A 13 -5.51 3.53 -4.69
CA PHE A 13 -5.74 4.27 -5.94
C PHE A 13 -5.16 5.68 -5.89
N ASP A 14 -5.01 6.24 -4.69
CA ASP A 14 -4.52 7.60 -4.49
C ASP A 14 -3.08 7.54 -4.00
N HIS A 15 -2.17 8.17 -4.75
CA HIS A 15 -0.75 8.19 -4.39
C HIS A 15 -0.47 9.00 -3.13
N GLU A 16 -1.25 10.01 -2.83
CA GLU A 16 -1.06 10.80 -1.62
C GLU A 16 -1.41 9.99 -0.37
N ILE A 17 -2.50 9.24 -0.45
CA ILE A 17 -2.94 8.39 0.66
C ILE A 17 -1.93 7.28 0.92
N ILE A 18 -1.43 6.63 -0.13
CA ILE A 18 -0.46 5.56 0.04
C ILE A 18 0.86 6.07 0.61
N ASP A 19 1.30 7.24 0.18
CA ASP A 19 2.54 7.84 0.69
C ASP A 19 2.39 8.25 2.16
N LYS A 20 1.24 8.80 2.53
CA LYS A 20 0.93 9.13 3.91
C LYS A 20 0.91 7.89 4.79
N SER A 21 0.26 6.82 4.32
CA SER A 21 0.17 5.56 5.05
C SER A 21 1.55 4.92 5.21
N THR A 22 2.36 4.95 4.15
CA THR A 22 3.74 4.46 4.19
C THR A 22 4.55 5.20 5.26
N ARG A 23 4.43 6.51 5.30
CA ARG A 23 5.12 7.33 6.29
C ARG A 23 4.71 7.00 7.72
N MET A 24 3.40 6.80 7.93
CA MET A 24 2.87 6.43 9.24
C MET A 24 3.43 5.09 9.72
N ILE A 25 3.50 4.12 8.83
CA ILE A 25 4.05 2.79 9.15
C ILE A 25 5.53 2.89 9.47
N VAL A 26 6.29 3.62 8.66
CA VAL A 26 7.73 3.80 8.88
C VAL A 26 8.00 4.46 10.23
N GLU A 27 7.30 5.52 10.55
CA GLU A 27 7.46 6.20 11.84
C GLU A 27 7.12 5.29 13.01
N THR A 28 6.03 4.53 12.89
CA THR A 28 5.60 3.60 13.94
C THR A 28 6.66 2.53 14.18
N VAL A 29 7.20 1.97 13.12
CA VAL A 29 8.20 0.90 13.23
C VAL A 29 9.52 1.45 13.79
N LEU A 30 9.94 2.62 13.37
CA LEU A 30 11.17 3.24 13.89
C LEU A 30 11.10 3.51 15.39
N ARG A 31 9.92 3.81 15.90
CA ARG A 31 9.72 4.01 17.36
C ARG A 31 9.97 2.72 18.14
N THR A 32 9.85 1.58 17.52
CA THR A 32 10.07 0.27 18.15
C THR A 32 11.51 -0.22 18.02
N ASN A 33 12.40 0.61 17.47
CA ASN A 33 13.80 0.29 17.23
C ASN A 33 14.03 -0.84 16.22
N ALA A 34 13.03 -1.15 15.40
CA ALA A 34 13.21 -2.09 14.31
C ALA A 34 13.87 -1.40 13.11
N LYS A 35 14.53 -2.20 12.29
CA LYS A 35 15.19 -1.71 11.08
C LYS A 35 14.25 -1.86 9.89
N ILE A 36 14.29 -0.90 8.99
CA ILE A 36 13.43 -0.89 7.81
C ILE A 36 14.29 -0.87 6.56
N ARG A 37 13.90 -1.66 5.58
CA ARG A 37 14.35 -1.57 4.21
C ARG A 37 13.25 -0.95 3.36
N GLY A 38 13.56 0.10 2.67
CA GLY A 38 12.58 0.81 1.87
C GLY A 38 11.97 1.97 2.63
N PRO A 39 10.85 2.52 2.24
CA PRO A 39 9.83 1.95 1.35
C PRO A 39 10.27 1.86 -0.11
N ILE A 40 9.86 0.80 -0.77
CA ILE A 40 10.19 0.54 -2.16
C ILE A 40 8.92 0.74 -2.99
N PRO A 41 8.91 1.67 -3.94
CA PRO A 41 7.78 1.79 -4.84
C PRO A 41 7.80 0.62 -5.83
N LEU A 42 6.68 -0.08 -5.91
CA LEU A 42 6.49 -1.14 -6.89
C LEU A 42 5.86 -0.53 -8.15
N PRO A 43 5.96 -1.23 -9.29
CA PRO A 43 5.32 -0.75 -10.51
C PRO A 43 3.83 -0.50 -10.31
N THR A 44 3.36 0.61 -10.86
CA THR A 44 1.97 1.00 -10.78
C THR A 44 1.17 0.24 -11.83
N ASP A 45 0.11 -0.45 -11.41
CA ASP A 45 -0.81 -1.09 -12.32
C ASP A 45 -1.81 -0.07 -12.85
N LYS A 46 -1.99 -0.07 -14.16
CA LYS A 46 -2.95 0.81 -14.82
C LYS A 46 -4.06 -0.03 -15.41
N HIS A 47 -5.29 0.28 -15.02
CA HIS A 47 -6.47 -0.32 -15.60
C HIS A 47 -7.24 0.74 -16.36
N ARG A 48 -7.51 0.47 -17.63
CA ARG A 48 -8.27 1.37 -18.48
C ARG A 48 -9.64 0.78 -18.73
N PHE A 49 -10.65 1.59 -18.48
CA PHE A 49 -12.02 1.20 -18.74
C PHE A 49 -12.63 2.14 -19.77
N THR A 50 -13.38 1.58 -20.69
CA THR A 50 -14.23 2.35 -21.58
C THR A 50 -15.66 2.16 -21.13
N VAL A 51 -16.32 3.22 -20.75
CA VAL A 51 -17.73 3.18 -20.35
C VAL A 51 -18.55 3.81 -21.46
N ILE A 52 -19.56 3.07 -21.88
CA ILE A 52 -20.51 3.55 -22.88
C ILE A 52 -21.74 4.03 -22.11
N ARG A 53 -22.07 5.31 -22.23
CA ARG A 53 -23.22 5.90 -21.59
C ARG A 53 -24.41 5.90 -22.51
N GLY A 54 -25.48 5.28 -22.04
CA GLY A 54 -26.79 5.30 -22.69
C GLY A 54 -26.92 4.38 -23.88
N PRO A 55 -28.17 4.06 -24.25
CA PRO A 55 -28.47 3.18 -25.36
C PRO A 55 -28.27 3.80 -26.73
N HIS A 56 -28.29 5.14 -26.81
CA HIS A 56 -28.00 5.87 -28.04
C HIS A 56 -26.57 6.39 -27.98
N VAL A 57 -25.66 5.51 -28.31
CA VAL A 57 -24.24 5.83 -28.18
C VAL A 57 -23.79 6.68 -29.36
N ASP A 58 -23.66 7.95 -29.14
CA ASP A 58 -22.82 8.78 -29.97
C ASP A 58 -21.37 8.47 -29.66
N LYS A 59 -20.49 8.73 -30.62
CA LYS A 59 -19.05 8.53 -30.39
C LYS A 59 -18.54 9.29 -29.21
N ASP A 60 -19.17 10.40 -28.86
CA ASP A 60 -18.80 11.27 -27.75
C ASP A 60 -19.29 10.75 -26.40
N SER A 61 -20.13 9.70 -26.35
CA SER A 61 -20.62 9.14 -25.12
C SER A 61 -19.74 8.09 -24.52
N ARG A 62 -18.60 7.82 -25.13
CA ARG A 62 -17.60 6.91 -24.58
C ARG A 62 -16.68 7.67 -23.66
N GLU A 63 -16.62 7.26 -22.41
CA GLU A 63 -15.67 7.80 -21.46
C GLU A 63 -14.59 6.75 -21.18
N HIS A 64 -13.35 7.21 -21.22
CA HIS A 64 -12.21 6.36 -20.86
C HIS A 64 -11.80 6.68 -19.43
N PHE A 65 -11.93 5.70 -18.56
CA PHE A 65 -11.48 5.82 -17.19
C PHE A 65 -10.16 5.05 -17.05
N GLU A 66 -9.22 5.68 -16.40
CA GLU A 66 -7.95 5.05 -16.05
C GLU A 66 -7.86 4.99 -14.53
N MET A 67 -7.75 3.77 -14.01
CA MET A 67 -7.50 3.56 -12.59
C MET A 67 -6.06 3.13 -12.42
N ARG A 68 -5.34 3.84 -11.56
CA ARG A 68 -3.96 3.52 -11.23
C ARG A 68 -3.90 2.97 -9.82
N ILE A 69 -3.37 1.77 -9.72
CA ILE A 69 -3.16 1.14 -8.42
C ILE A 69 -1.70 1.32 -8.05
N HIS A 70 -1.46 2.17 -7.07
CA HIS A 70 -0.13 2.41 -6.54
C HIS A 70 0.20 1.35 -5.49
N LYS A 71 1.43 0.87 -5.51
CA LYS A 71 1.90 -0.17 -4.60
C LYS A 71 3.18 0.29 -3.92
N ARG A 72 3.28 -0.01 -2.63
CA ARG A 72 4.50 0.24 -1.85
C ARG A 72 4.85 -1.02 -1.07
N LEU A 73 6.14 -1.27 -0.94
CA LEU A 73 6.65 -2.41 -0.20
C LEU A 73 7.55 -1.92 0.92
N ILE A 74 7.30 -2.40 2.12
CA ILE A 74 8.13 -2.09 3.28
C ILE A 74 8.60 -3.41 3.88
N ASP A 75 9.92 -3.58 4.01
CA ASP A 75 10.50 -4.73 4.70
C ASP A 75 10.99 -4.28 6.07
N ILE A 76 10.50 -4.94 7.11
CA ILE A 76 10.94 -4.71 8.47
C ILE A 76 11.87 -5.84 8.85
N VAL A 77 13.11 -5.50 9.18
CA VAL A 77 14.15 -6.46 9.54
C VAL A 77 14.28 -6.47 11.05
N GLU A 78 14.37 -7.67 11.62
CA GLU A 78 14.50 -7.86 13.06
C GLU A 78 13.38 -7.19 13.86
N PRO A 79 12.09 -7.51 13.55
CA PRO A 79 11.01 -6.96 14.33
C PRO A 79 10.99 -7.56 15.73
N ASN A 80 10.50 -6.78 16.68
CA ASN A 80 10.28 -7.27 18.04
C ASN A 80 8.78 -7.29 18.36
N ASN A 81 8.44 -7.72 19.57
CA ASN A 81 7.02 -7.81 19.98
C ASN A 81 6.35 -6.43 19.95
N LYS A 82 7.08 -5.38 20.26
CA LYS A 82 6.55 -4.02 20.21
C LYS A 82 6.23 -3.60 18.79
N THR A 83 7.05 -4.03 17.82
CA THR A 83 6.81 -3.74 16.40
C THR A 83 5.51 -4.37 15.94
N ILE A 84 5.30 -5.65 16.24
CA ILE A 84 4.09 -6.36 15.85
C ILE A 84 2.87 -5.73 16.51
N ASP A 85 2.96 -5.43 17.80
CA ASP A 85 1.88 -4.82 18.57
C ASP A 85 1.51 -3.45 18.00
N SER A 86 2.50 -2.63 17.70
CA SER A 86 2.28 -1.30 17.13
C SER A 86 1.63 -1.36 15.75
N LEU A 87 2.01 -2.34 14.93
CA LEU A 87 1.41 -2.52 13.61
C LEU A 87 -0.06 -2.93 13.71
N GLN A 88 -0.41 -3.74 14.71
CA GLN A 88 -1.80 -4.15 14.91
C GLN A 88 -2.69 -2.99 15.36
N ARG A 89 -2.11 -1.99 16.01
CA ARG A 89 -2.85 -0.83 16.52
C ARG A 89 -2.86 0.36 15.57
N ILE A 90 -2.11 0.29 14.49
CA ILE A 90 -2.01 1.43 13.57
C ILE A 90 -3.32 1.62 12.82
N GLU A 91 -3.78 2.86 12.78
CA GLU A 91 -4.95 3.23 12.00
C GLU A 91 -4.49 3.93 10.74
N LEU A 92 -4.81 3.34 9.59
CA LEU A 92 -4.48 3.90 8.30
C LEU A 92 -5.69 4.62 7.70
N PRO A 93 -5.45 5.61 6.83
CA PRO A 93 -6.55 6.27 6.12
C PRO A 93 -7.38 5.28 5.32
N ALA A 94 -8.66 5.59 5.13
CA ALA A 94 -9.51 4.79 4.26
C ALA A 94 -8.99 4.81 2.82
N GLY A 95 -9.20 3.72 2.10
CA GLY A 95 -8.76 3.60 0.71
C GLY A 95 -7.41 2.95 0.53
N VAL A 96 -6.79 2.48 1.60
CA VAL A 96 -5.53 1.76 1.55
C VAL A 96 -5.76 0.30 1.90
N ASP A 97 -5.33 -0.60 1.03
CA ASP A 97 -5.27 -2.02 1.31
C ASP A 97 -3.89 -2.36 1.86
N ILE A 98 -3.87 -3.07 2.98
CA ILE A 98 -2.62 -3.49 3.61
C ILE A 98 -2.57 -5.01 3.68
N GLU A 99 -1.43 -5.55 3.30
CA GLU A 99 -1.14 -6.98 3.41
C GLU A 99 0.16 -7.14 4.18
N ILE A 100 0.11 -7.91 5.26
CA ILE A 100 1.25 -8.14 6.13
C ILE A 100 1.62 -9.61 6.07
N LYS A 101 2.88 -9.89 5.72
CA LYS A 101 3.43 -11.25 5.73
C LYS A 101 4.58 -11.31 6.72
N ILE A 102 4.52 -12.27 7.60
CA ILE A 102 5.61 -12.55 8.54
C ILE A 102 6.44 -13.68 7.97
N GLN A 103 7.72 -13.41 7.78
CA GLN A 103 8.68 -14.39 7.27
C GLN A 103 9.68 -14.68 8.38
N GLY A 104 9.84 -15.96 8.64
CA GLY A 104 10.75 -16.35 9.71
C GLY A 104 11.68 -17.46 9.32
#